data_78b2a8b49871ee9fde1ec81a3d335232
#
_entry.id   78b2a8b49871ee9fde1ec81a3d335232
#
_cell.length_a   1.000
_cell.length_b   1.000
_cell.length_c   1.000
_cell.angle_alpha   90.00
_cell.angle_beta   90.00
_cell.angle_gamma   90.00
#
_symmetry.space_group_name_H-M   'P 1'
#
loop_
_entity.id
_entity.type
_entity.pdbx_description
1 polymer ?
#
loop_
_entity_poly.entity_id
_entity_poly.type
_entity_poly.pdbx_seq_one_letter_code
_entity_poly.pdbx_strand_id
1 'polypeptide(L)'
;EKQVVNFLNEKGLGSAAQKKQIIMLNHRFQPDLIELEGNNFQRMFEAELKEMREDIPIKTFMTTRQKKESMFMSLLMAFEQGRIKTPWGDEKSKEFTRALETQLSRFGMQKNGRLESVGSHDDLAMALALANWATKEFKGSIVMLDDYLDGFDNWFGDVPQRNVAGVNWFVA
;
A
#
# COMPACT_ATOMS: atom_id res chain seq x y z
N GLU A 1 3.67 14.46 -6.64
CA GLU A 1 4.68 13.49 -6.21
C GLU A 1 4.08 12.59 -5.14
N LYS A 2 4.40 11.29 -5.16
CA LYS A 2 3.94 10.28 -4.21
C LYS A 2 5.15 9.59 -3.62
N GLN A 3 5.15 9.37 -2.32
CA GLN A 3 6.25 8.69 -1.65
C GLN A 3 5.74 7.42 -0.97
N VAL A 4 6.39 6.30 -1.24
CA VAL A 4 6.19 5.08 -0.48
C VAL A 4 7.00 5.18 0.81
N VAL A 5 6.32 5.17 1.95
CA VAL A 5 6.95 5.40 3.25
C VAL A 5 7.21 4.10 4.02
N ASN A 6 6.46 3.04 3.74
CA ASN A 6 6.64 1.75 4.39
C ASN A 6 6.12 0.61 3.51
N PHE A 7 6.69 -0.58 3.74
CA PHE A 7 6.21 -1.85 3.22
C PHE A 7 6.07 -2.86 4.37
N LEU A 8 5.02 -3.64 4.32
CA LEU A 8 4.87 -4.84 5.14
C LEU A 8 4.63 -6.03 4.22
N ASN A 9 5.45 -7.04 4.32
CA ASN A 9 5.32 -8.28 3.55
C ASN A 9 5.62 -9.45 4.47
N GLU A 10 4.59 -10.01 5.09
CA GLU A 10 4.70 -11.12 6.01
C GLU A 10 3.89 -12.30 5.51
N LYS A 11 4.51 -13.48 5.50
CA LYS A 11 3.88 -14.72 5.06
C LYS A 11 3.26 -15.47 6.24
N GLY A 12 2.13 -16.14 5.99
CA GLY A 12 1.53 -17.08 6.94
C GLY A 12 0.83 -16.44 8.13
N LEU A 13 0.53 -15.15 8.10
CA LEU A 13 -0.27 -14.51 9.13
C LEU A 13 -1.73 -14.98 9.07
N GLY A 14 -2.24 -15.46 10.20
CA GLY A 14 -3.68 -15.72 10.36
C GLY A 14 -4.49 -14.41 10.40
N SER A 15 -5.79 -14.48 10.09
CA SER A 15 -6.71 -13.34 10.02
C SER A 15 -6.63 -12.41 11.24
N ALA A 16 -6.58 -12.95 12.45
CA ALA A 16 -6.48 -12.16 13.67
C ALA A 16 -5.18 -11.34 13.75
N ALA A 17 -4.05 -11.92 13.33
CA ALA A 17 -2.77 -11.23 13.28
C ALA A 17 -2.75 -10.14 12.21
N GLN A 18 -3.33 -10.39 11.03
CA GLN A 18 -3.47 -9.40 9.97
C GLN A 18 -4.30 -8.20 10.44
N LYS A 19 -5.44 -8.42 11.10
CA LYS A 19 -6.27 -7.34 11.66
C LYS A 19 -5.50 -6.50 12.67
N LYS A 20 -4.77 -7.15 13.58
CA LYS A 20 -3.93 -6.46 14.56
C LYS A 20 -2.87 -5.59 13.88
N GLN A 21 -2.24 -6.07 12.83
CA GLN A 21 -1.26 -5.31 12.02
C GLN A 21 -1.93 -4.08 11.40
N ILE A 22 -3.10 -4.23 10.77
CA ILE A 22 -3.83 -3.11 10.16
C ILE A 22 -4.20 -2.06 11.20
N ILE A 23 -4.71 -2.47 12.36
CA ILE A 23 -5.06 -1.56 13.46
C ILE A 23 -3.81 -0.80 13.93
N MET A 24 -2.69 -1.49 14.08
CA MET A 24 -1.42 -0.89 14.50
C MET A 24 -0.91 0.12 13.45
N LEU A 25 -0.98 -0.22 12.17
CA LEU A 25 -0.60 0.67 11.08
C LEU A 25 -1.55 1.87 10.97
N ASN A 26 -2.86 1.64 11.15
CA ASN A 26 -3.84 2.73 11.21
C ASN A 26 -3.53 3.71 12.33
N HIS A 27 -3.23 3.20 13.53
CA HIS A 27 -2.86 4.05 14.66
C HIS A 27 -1.57 4.83 14.42
N ARG A 28 -0.57 4.19 13.81
CA ARG A 28 0.74 4.81 13.55
C ARG A 28 0.71 5.89 12.49
N PHE A 29 0.00 5.64 11.38
CA PHE A 29 0.10 6.47 10.19
C PHE A 29 -1.16 7.28 9.90
N GLN A 30 -2.27 7.00 10.58
CA GLN A 30 -3.55 7.68 10.43
C GLN A 30 -3.91 7.91 8.94
N PRO A 31 -3.98 6.83 8.13
CA PRO A 31 -4.23 6.97 6.70
C PRO A 31 -5.63 7.50 6.42
N ASP A 32 -5.77 8.28 5.37
CA ASP A 32 -7.08 8.73 4.87
C ASP A 32 -7.91 7.59 4.27
N LEU A 33 -7.24 6.54 3.78
CA LEU A 33 -7.88 5.37 3.18
C LEU A 33 -6.97 4.14 3.28
N ILE A 34 -7.56 3.01 3.65
CA ILE A 34 -6.97 1.67 3.55
C ILE A 34 -7.78 0.90 2.52
N GLU A 35 -7.16 0.55 1.38
CA GLU A 35 -7.81 -0.30 0.40
C GLU A 35 -7.33 -1.74 0.50
N LEU A 36 -8.28 -2.66 0.56
CA LEU A 36 -8.03 -4.10 0.46
C LEU A 36 -8.37 -4.59 -0.94
N GLU A 37 -7.50 -5.37 -1.55
CA GLU A 37 -7.87 -6.11 -2.75
C GLU A 37 -8.95 -7.14 -2.42
N GLY A 38 -10.10 -7.06 -3.10
CA GLY A 38 -11.30 -7.69 -2.61
C GLY A 38 -11.81 -8.89 -3.39
N ASN A 39 -12.07 -9.93 -2.62
CA ASN A 39 -13.04 -10.97 -2.92
C ASN A 39 -14.04 -11.06 -1.76
N ASN A 40 -14.84 -12.10 -1.70
CA ASN A 40 -15.85 -12.26 -0.62
C ASN A 40 -15.20 -12.37 0.78
N PHE A 41 -14.01 -12.94 0.89
CA PHE A 41 -13.29 -13.04 2.15
C PHE A 41 -12.87 -11.68 2.69
N GLN A 42 -12.33 -10.81 1.83
CA GLN A 42 -11.92 -9.46 2.24
C GLN A 42 -13.09 -8.57 2.65
N ARG A 43 -14.29 -8.79 2.12
CA ARG A 43 -15.50 -8.08 2.59
C ARG A 43 -15.87 -8.47 4.03
N MET A 44 -15.78 -9.75 4.36
CA MET A 44 -15.98 -10.21 5.75
C MET A 44 -14.90 -9.63 6.66
N PHE A 45 -13.65 -9.63 6.21
CA PHE A 45 -12.53 -9.06 6.92
C PHE A 45 -12.69 -7.55 7.17
N GLU A 46 -13.17 -6.79 6.18
CA GLU A 46 -13.52 -5.37 6.33
C GLU A 46 -14.62 -5.17 7.38
N ALA A 47 -15.69 -5.95 7.33
CA ALA A 47 -16.80 -5.87 8.28
C ALA A 47 -16.32 -6.14 9.71
N GLU A 48 -15.54 -7.21 9.91
CA GLU A 48 -14.99 -7.55 11.23
C GLU A 48 -14.00 -6.49 11.76
N LEU A 49 -13.20 -5.85 10.89
CA LEU A 49 -12.33 -4.74 11.29
C LEU A 49 -13.14 -3.52 11.73
N LYS A 50 -14.22 -3.19 11.03
CA LYS A 50 -15.11 -2.09 11.39
C LYS A 50 -15.88 -2.35 12.69
N GLU A 51 -16.22 -3.60 12.98
CA GLU A 51 -16.78 -3.99 14.28
C GLU A 51 -15.77 -3.81 15.41
N MET A 52 -14.50 -4.07 15.15
CA MET A 52 -13.44 -3.88 16.16
C MET A 52 -13.08 -2.40 16.36
N ARG A 53 -13.11 -1.61 15.30
CA ARG A 53 -12.73 -0.20 15.26
C ARG A 53 -13.53 0.52 14.17
N GLU A 54 -14.55 1.27 14.56
CA GLU A 54 -15.41 2.03 13.64
C GLU A 54 -14.68 3.16 12.89
N ASP A 55 -13.59 3.66 13.48
CA ASP A 55 -12.78 4.78 12.96
C ASP A 55 -11.77 4.38 11.87
N ILE A 56 -11.66 3.09 11.51
CA ILE A 56 -10.72 2.64 10.47
C ILE A 56 -11.27 2.99 9.08
N PRO A 57 -10.55 3.81 8.28
CA PRO A 57 -10.99 4.22 6.95
C PRO A 57 -10.73 3.11 5.90
N ILE A 58 -11.31 1.93 6.12
CA ILE A 58 -11.07 0.75 5.30
C ILE A 58 -12.17 0.54 4.27
N LYS A 59 -11.77 0.14 3.04
CA LYS A 59 -12.64 -0.16 1.91
C LYS A 59 -12.11 -1.33 1.11
N THR A 60 -13.01 -2.21 0.69
CA THR A 60 -12.67 -3.30 -0.22
C THR A 60 -12.80 -2.84 -1.67
N PHE A 61 -11.73 -3.00 -2.44
CA PHE A 61 -11.68 -2.72 -3.86
C PHE A 61 -11.87 -4.00 -4.68
N MET A 62 -12.95 -4.07 -5.44
CA MET A 62 -13.22 -5.23 -6.30
C MET A 62 -12.42 -5.13 -7.59
N THR A 63 -11.39 -5.95 -7.68
CA THR A 63 -10.50 -6.03 -8.84
C THR A 63 -11.16 -6.85 -9.95
N THR A 64 -11.47 -6.18 -11.07
CA THR A 64 -11.80 -6.84 -12.32
C THR A 64 -10.57 -6.82 -13.22
N ARG A 65 -10.53 -7.66 -14.26
CA ARG A 65 -9.46 -7.66 -15.26
C ARG A 65 -9.19 -6.24 -15.81
N GLN A 66 -10.23 -5.57 -16.27
CA GLN A 66 -10.11 -4.23 -16.85
C GLN A 66 -9.59 -3.20 -15.85
N LYS A 67 -10.05 -3.28 -14.60
CA LYS A 67 -9.55 -2.42 -13.52
C LYS A 67 -8.08 -2.71 -13.23
N LYS A 68 -7.67 -3.99 -13.15
CA LYS A 68 -6.26 -4.37 -12.94
C LYS A 68 -5.36 -3.77 -14.04
N GLU A 69 -5.73 -3.94 -15.31
CA GLU A 69 -5.00 -3.36 -16.45
C GLU A 69 -4.89 -1.82 -16.30
N SER A 70 -6.01 -1.14 -16.01
CA SER A 70 -6.02 0.33 -15.82
C SER A 70 -5.16 0.78 -14.64
N MET A 71 -5.15 0.03 -13.53
CA MET A 71 -4.33 0.33 -12.35
C MET A 71 -2.83 0.23 -12.69
N PHE A 72 -2.42 -0.84 -13.34
CA PHE A 72 -1.01 -1.03 -13.72
C PHE A 72 -0.54 -0.04 -14.79
N MET A 73 -1.38 0.28 -15.78
CA MET A 73 -1.06 1.36 -16.73
C MET A 73 -0.90 2.71 -16.03
N SER A 74 -1.76 3.00 -15.06
CA SER A 74 -1.63 4.21 -14.25
C SER A 74 -0.35 4.23 -13.40
N LEU A 75 0.05 3.08 -12.86
CA LEU A 75 1.28 2.93 -12.09
C LEU A 75 2.50 3.13 -12.99
N LEU A 76 2.52 2.52 -14.18
CA LEU A 76 3.57 2.68 -15.18
C LEU A 76 3.77 4.15 -15.54
N MET A 77 2.69 4.85 -15.90
CA MET A 77 2.73 6.29 -16.19
C MET A 77 3.26 7.11 -15.01
N ALA A 78 2.94 6.73 -13.79
CA ALA A 78 3.41 7.44 -12.60
C ALA A 78 4.93 7.25 -12.38
N PHE A 79 5.47 6.08 -12.70
CA PHE A 79 6.92 5.83 -12.69
C PHE A 79 7.63 6.57 -13.83
N GLU A 80 7.13 6.49 -15.06
CA GLU A 80 7.71 7.19 -16.23
C GLU A 80 7.79 8.71 -16.02
N GLN A 81 6.82 9.25 -15.31
CA GLN A 81 6.77 10.68 -14.98
C GLN A 81 7.55 11.04 -13.70
N GLY A 82 8.25 10.09 -13.09
CA GLY A 82 9.01 10.31 -11.85
C GLY A 82 8.14 10.74 -10.64
N ARG A 83 6.85 10.40 -10.66
CA ARG A 83 5.90 10.82 -9.62
C ARG A 83 5.86 9.90 -8.41
N ILE A 84 6.48 8.73 -8.47
CA ILE A 84 6.58 7.79 -7.38
C ILE A 84 8.03 7.70 -6.92
N LYS A 85 8.23 7.84 -5.60
CA LYS A 85 9.51 7.59 -4.95
C LYS A 85 9.38 6.39 -4.03
N THR A 86 10.34 5.49 -4.11
CA THR A 86 10.48 4.33 -3.23
C THR A 86 11.54 4.58 -2.17
N PRO A 87 11.42 3.98 -0.97
CA PRO A 87 12.39 4.19 0.10
C PRO A 87 13.74 3.52 -0.25
N TRP A 88 14.85 4.22 0.02
CA TRP A 88 16.20 3.75 -0.29
C TRP A 88 17.22 4.12 0.81
N GLY A 89 16.74 4.41 2.02
CA GLY A 89 17.59 4.94 3.10
C GLY A 89 18.46 3.89 3.80
N ASP A 90 17.86 2.79 4.21
CA ASP A 90 18.48 1.69 4.94
C ASP A 90 18.42 0.36 4.16
N GLU A 91 19.11 -0.68 4.66
CA GLU A 91 19.17 -1.97 3.96
C GLU A 91 17.79 -2.63 3.84
N LYS A 92 16.94 -2.51 4.85
CA LYS A 92 15.57 -3.05 4.80
C LYS A 92 14.74 -2.37 3.72
N SER A 93 14.82 -1.04 3.62
CA SER A 93 14.15 -0.25 2.58
C SER A 93 14.64 -0.63 1.18
N LYS A 94 15.95 -0.84 1.02
CA LYS A 94 16.55 -1.29 -0.24
C LYS A 94 16.10 -2.70 -0.62
N GLU A 95 16.04 -3.62 0.34
CA GLU A 95 15.55 -4.98 0.14
C GLU A 95 14.10 -4.98 -0.37
N PHE A 96 13.22 -4.23 0.28
CA PHE A 96 11.84 -4.09 -0.16
C PHE A 96 11.71 -3.47 -1.55
N THR A 97 12.48 -2.41 -1.82
CA THR A 97 12.45 -1.77 -3.14
C THR A 97 12.93 -2.73 -4.23
N ARG A 98 14.00 -3.51 -4.01
CA ARG A 98 14.46 -4.55 -4.94
C ARG A 98 13.43 -5.67 -5.13
N ALA A 99 12.75 -6.09 -4.06
CA ALA A 99 11.67 -7.08 -4.16
C ALA A 99 10.50 -6.54 -5.01
N LEU A 100 10.11 -5.28 -4.80
CA LEU A 100 9.10 -4.61 -5.60
C LEU A 100 9.52 -4.50 -7.07
N GLU A 101 10.74 -4.07 -7.37
CA GLU A 101 11.28 -3.99 -8.73
C GLU A 101 11.26 -5.36 -9.41
N THR A 102 11.63 -6.42 -8.67
CA THR A 102 11.57 -7.80 -9.17
C THR A 102 10.15 -8.22 -9.51
N GLN A 103 9.17 -7.85 -8.72
CA GLN A 103 7.76 -8.16 -9.01
C GLN A 103 7.26 -7.34 -10.20
N LEU A 104 7.54 -6.04 -10.24
CA LEU A 104 7.14 -5.16 -11.34
C LEU A 104 7.74 -5.59 -12.67
N SER A 105 9.00 -6.02 -12.71
CA SER A 105 9.67 -6.48 -13.94
C SER A 105 9.05 -7.75 -14.53
N ARG A 106 8.28 -8.49 -13.74
CA ARG A 106 7.58 -9.70 -14.20
C ARG A 106 6.20 -9.41 -14.78
N PHE A 107 5.70 -8.18 -14.64
CA PHE A 107 4.45 -7.79 -15.29
C PHE A 107 4.66 -7.49 -16.76
N GLY A 108 3.82 -8.05 -17.60
CA GLY A 108 3.86 -7.81 -19.02
C GLY A 108 2.61 -8.30 -19.74
N MET A 109 2.43 -7.80 -20.96
CA MET A 109 1.38 -8.28 -21.84
C MET A 109 1.71 -9.68 -22.32
N GLN A 110 0.88 -10.64 -21.94
CA GLN A 110 1.00 -12.03 -22.36
C GLN A 110 0.48 -12.21 -23.78
N LYS A 111 0.82 -13.33 -24.43
CA LYS A 111 0.36 -13.67 -25.79
C LYS A 111 -1.17 -13.70 -25.93
N ASN A 112 -1.88 -13.92 -24.83
CA ASN A 112 -3.35 -13.90 -24.77
C ASN A 112 -3.92 -12.46 -24.64
N GLY A 113 -3.09 -11.42 -24.74
CA GLY A 113 -3.49 -10.02 -24.57
C GLY A 113 -3.87 -9.66 -23.13
N ARG A 114 -3.39 -10.40 -22.13
CA ARG A 114 -3.61 -10.10 -20.72
C ARG A 114 -2.37 -9.51 -20.08
N LEU A 115 -2.57 -8.52 -19.22
CA LEU A 115 -1.54 -8.00 -18.34
C LEU A 115 -1.47 -8.90 -17.09
N GLU A 116 -0.45 -9.73 -17.03
CA GLU A 116 -0.27 -10.69 -15.94
C GLU A 116 1.19 -10.72 -15.50
N SER A 117 1.42 -11.11 -14.25
CA SER A 117 2.76 -11.39 -13.74
C SER A 117 3.18 -12.80 -14.15
N VAL A 118 4.41 -12.93 -14.62
CA VAL A 118 5.04 -14.23 -14.81
C VAL A 118 5.65 -14.67 -13.49
N GLY A 119 4.92 -15.54 -12.76
CA GLY A 119 5.35 -16.07 -11.47
C GLY A 119 4.24 -16.08 -10.43
N SER A 120 4.57 -16.53 -9.22
CA SER A 120 3.58 -16.84 -8.17
C SER A 120 3.32 -15.71 -7.16
N HIS A 121 4.05 -14.61 -7.23
CA HIS A 121 3.96 -13.53 -6.22
C HIS A 121 4.00 -12.17 -6.90
N ASP A 122 2.89 -11.45 -6.82
CA ASP A 122 2.74 -10.08 -7.31
C ASP A 122 2.16 -9.13 -6.23
N ASP A 123 2.19 -9.57 -4.98
CA ASP A 123 1.52 -8.90 -3.87
C ASP A 123 1.99 -7.45 -3.66
N LEU A 124 3.31 -7.21 -3.66
CA LEU A 124 3.86 -5.85 -3.50
C LEU A 124 3.54 -4.95 -4.69
N ALA A 125 3.62 -5.49 -5.91
CA ALA A 125 3.29 -4.75 -7.12
C ALA A 125 1.81 -4.41 -7.16
N MET A 126 0.95 -5.36 -6.77
CA MET A 126 -0.49 -5.19 -6.69
C MET A 126 -0.87 -4.17 -5.61
N ALA A 127 -0.25 -4.27 -4.42
CA ALA A 127 -0.40 -3.34 -3.33
C ALA A 127 -0.07 -1.90 -3.76
N LEU A 128 1.07 -1.70 -4.42
CA LEU A 128 1.45 -0.38 -4.91
C LEU A 128 0.53 0.13 -6.03
N ALA A 129 0.08 -0.75 -6.92
CA ALA A 129 -0.87 -0.38 -7.98
C ALA A 129 -2.20 0.09 -7.38
N LEU A 130 -2.69 -0.61 -6.35
CA LEU A 130 -3.91 -0.25 -5.63
C LEU A 130 -3.75 1.08 -4.90
N ALA A 131 -2.66 1.26 -4.15
CA ALA A 131 -2.35 2.52 -3.49
C ALA A 131 -2.26 3.71 -4.47
N ASN A 132 -1.57 3.52 -5.60
CA ASN A 132 -1.49 4.53 -6.65
C ASN A 132 -2.87 4.83 -7.27
N TRP A 133 -3.73 3.84 -7.41
CA TRP A 133 -5.09 4.01 -7.94
C TRP A 133 -5.97 4.81 -6.98
N ALA A 134 -5.95 4.45 -5.69
CA ALA A 134 -6.70 5.13 -4.65
C ALA A 134 -6.42 6.64 -4.61
N THR A 135 -5.18 7.06 -4.92
CA THR A 135 -4.84 8.50 -4.99
C THR A 135 -5.65 9.31 -6.00
N LYS A 136 -6.25 8.67 -6.99
CA LYS A 136 -7.05 9.37 -7.99
C LYS A 136 -8.44 9.74 -7.48
N GLU A 137 -8.96 8.93 -6.57
CA GLU A 137 -10.28 9.13 -5.97
C GLU A 137 -10.20 10.11 -4.79
N PHE A 138 -9.00 10.32 -4.24
CA PHE A 138 -8.79 11.11 -3.04
C PHE A 138 -8.13 12.45 -3.35
N LYS A 139 -8.86 13.53 -3.19
CA LYS A 139 -8.30 14.88 -3.08
C LYS A 139 -8.00 15.12 -1.61
N GLY A 140 -6.85 14.64 -1.16
CA GLY A 140 -6.48 14.60 0.25
C GLY A 140 -6.49 15.97 0.92
N SER A 141 -6.92 16.00 2.17
CA SER A 141 -6.66 17.10 3.09
C SER A 141 -5.21 17.03 3.55
N ILE A 142 -4.53 18.17 3.59
CA ILE A 142 -3.18 18.25 4.16
C ILE A 142 -3.34 18.18 5.67
N VAL A 143 -2.88 17.07 6.28
CA VAL A 143 -2.75 16.97 7.74
C VAL A 143 -1.30 17.26 8.10
N MET A 144 -1.07 18.31 8.88
CA MET A 144 0.23 18.61 9.45
C MET A 144 0.44 17.70 10.67
N LEU A 145 1.43 16.86 10.63
CA LEU A 145 1.74 15.82 11.63
C LEU A 145 2.77 16.29 12.68
N ASP A 146 2.89 17.58 12.96
CA ASP A 146 3.96 18.08 13.84
C ASP A 146 3.79 17.74 15.34
N ASP A 147 2.60 17.31 15.80
CA ASP A 147 2.34 17.20 17.23
C ASP A 147 2.26 15.77 17.81
N TYR A 148 2.47 14.72 17.03
CA TYR A 148 2.20 13.34 17.49
C TYR A 148 3.41 12.39 17.60
N LEU A 149 4.64 12.85 17.34
CA LEU A 149 5.80 11.96 17.19
C LEU A 149 6.68 11.77 18.44
N ASP A 150 6.40 12.41 19.55
CA ASP A 150 7.29 12.38 20.73
C ASP A 150 7.22 11.09 21.56
N GLY A 151 6.42 10.11 21.22
CA GLY A 151 6.20 8.91 22.05
C GLY A 151 6.64 7.57 21.50
N PHE A 152 7.04 7.46 20.24
CA PHE A 152 7.19 6.16 19.56
C PHE A 152 8.58 5.80 19.06
N ASP A 153 9.61 6.58 19.36
CA ASP A 153 10.97 6.47 18.80
C ASP A 153 11.75 5.19 19.18
N ASN A 154 11.25 4.38 20.11
CA ASN A 154 12.01 3.24 20.64
C ASN A 154 11.69 1.87 20.06
N TRP A 155 10.73 1.73 19.12
CA TRP A 155 10.35 0.39 18.65
C TRP A 155 10.69 0.05 17.20
N PHE A 156 10.99 1.03 16.38
CA PHE A 156 11.29 0.82 14.95
C PHE A 156 12.37 1.77 14.44
N GLY A 157 13.55 1.79 14.96
CA GLY A 157 14.72 2.52 14.45
C GLY A 157 14.40 3.82 13.67
N ASP A 158 15.22 4.82 13.80
CA ASP A 158 15.09 6.16 13.20
C ASP A 158 14.44 6.18 11.80
N VAL A 159 13.20 6.61 11.72
CA VAL A 159 12.60 7.07 10.46
C VAL A 159 12.92 8.55 10.33
N PRO A 160 13.65 8.99 9.30
CA PRO A 160 13.97 10.40 9.14
C PRO A 160 12.69 11.20 9.02
N GLN A 161 12.46 12.13 9.96
CA GLN A 161 11.42 13.13 9.87
C GLN A 161 11.68 13.99 8.64
N ARG A 162 10.86 13.86 7.63
CA ARG A 162 10.78 14.83 6.54
C ARG A 162 9.33 15.27 6.41
N ASN A 163 9.12 16.58 6.52
CA ASN A 163 7.89 17.25 6.13
C ASN A 163 7.50 16.81 4.72
N VAL A 164 6.53 15.95 4.61
CA VAL A 164 5.97 15.53 3.32
C VAL A 164 4.49 15.89 3.35
N ALA A 165 4.16 16.98 2.69
CA ALA A 165 2.79 17.23 2.27
C ALA A 165 2.42 16.14 1.27
N GLY A 166 1.80 15.07 1.73
CA GLY A 166 1.47 13.92 0.90
C GLY A 166 0.53 12.95 1.60
N VAL A 167 -0.33 12.36 0.84
CA VAL A 167 -1.29 11.35 1.28
C VAL A 167 -0.54 10.08 1.72
N ASN A 168 -0.81 9.57 2.91
CA ASN A 168 -0.20 8.36 3.44
C ASN A 168 -1.00 7.12 3.04
N TRP A 169 -0.33 6.11 2.48
CA TRP A 169 -0.94 4.90 1.93
C TRP A 169 -0.49 3.65 2.63
N PHE A 170 -1.45 2.77 2.92
CA PHE A 170 -1.20 1.40 3.31
C PHE A 170 -2.07 0.44 2.50
N VAL A 171 -1.46 -0.63 2.03
CA VAL A 171 -2.14 -1.78 1.46
C VAL A 171 -1.66 -3.01 2.21
N ALA A 172 -2.57 -3.76 2.76
CA ALA A 172 -2.33 -5.03 3.43
C ALA A 172 -2.76 -6.20 2.54
#